data_a63c200fca833d1597bc1d74dde148ae
#
_entry.id   a63c200fca833d1597bc1d74dde148ae
#
_cell.length_a   1.000
_cell.length_b   1.000
_cell.length_c   1.000
_cell.angle_alpha   90.00
_cell.angle_beta   90.00
_cell.angle_gamma   90.00
#
_symmetry.space_group_name_H-M   'P 1'
#
loop_
_entity.id
_entity.type
_entity.pdbx_description
1 polymer ?
#
loop_
_entity_poly.entity_id
_entity_poly.type
_entity_poly.pdbx_seq_one_letter_code
_entity_poly.pdbx_strand_id
1 'polypeptide(L)'
;MCGAVIYFANQPTHKCDAFIMAQYCRGENAFWMRSTVAQYKNMLPDSTELYVEIKNGTVPQSDILSERDMKELKRLLEDFCGCIGIDVNNYSNSSYSRLLFRRIGMGMYSFRFYYHPLSLEQQDSLNSKENLIVFNDSTVFEYGSGAFGSLDFPGKEEFLEKSKCHTEIIKAKGRDL
;
A
#
# COMPACT_ATOMS: atom_id res chain seq x y z
N MET A 1 4.91 9.64 -29.64
CA MET A 1 4.57 9.68 -28.22
C MET A 1 5.37 8.65 -27.43
N CYS A 2 6.70 8.72 -27.41
CA CYS A 2 7.59 7.78 -26.68
C CYS A 2 8.46 8.46 -25.62
N GLY A 3 8.22 9.75 -25.31
CA GLY A 3 9.10 10.52 -24.39
C GLY A 3 8.78 10.35 -22.89
N ALA A 4 7.57 9.96 -22.54
CA ALA A 4 7.15 9.91 -21.14
C ALA A 4 7.68 8.66 -20.38
N VAL A 5 7.83 7.53 -21.07
CA VAL A 5 8.26 6.26 -20.45
C VAL A 5 9.74 6.28 -20.08
N ILE A 6 10.57 6.97 -20.86
CA ILE A 6 12.03 7.06 -20.63
C ILE A 6 12.34 8.01 -19.45
N TYR A 7 11.51 9.02 -19.22
CA TYR A 7 11.72 9.98 -18.12
C TYR A 7 11.51 9.35 -16.74
N PHE A 8 10.61 8.40 -16.62
CA PHE A 8 10.38 7.68 -15.36
C PHE A 8 11.44 6.60 -15.04
N ALA A 9 12.12 6.08 -16.06
CA ALA A 9 13.14 5.03 -15.87
C ALA A 9 14.48 5.56 -15.34
N ASN A 10 14.76 6.85 -15.46
CA ASN A 10 16.05 7.47 -15.12
C ASN A 10 16.01 8.40 -13.90
N GLN A 11 14.88 8.57 -13.23
CA GLN A 11 14.88 9.30 -11.97
C GLN A 11 15.35 8.39 -10.83
N PRO A 12 16.10 8.90 -9.84
CA PRO A 12 16.35 8.20 -8.59
C PRO A 12 15.01 8.13 -7.82
N THR A 13 14.16 7.21 -8.26
CA THR A 13 12.76 7.05 -7.88
C THR A 13 12.60 6.68 -6.40
N HIS A 14 13.67 6.21 -5.77
CA HIS A 14 13.60 5.61 -4.45
C HIS A 14 13.38 6.60 -3.31
N LYS A 15 13.94 7.81 -3.37
CA LYS A 15 13.79 8.79 -2.28
C LYS A 15 12.38 9.39 -2.16
N CYS A 16 11.58 9.31 -3.22
CA CYS A 16 10.27 9.93 -3.26
C CYS A 16 9.11 8.96 -3.07
N ASP A 17 9.34 7.65 -3.04
CA ASP A 17 8.24 6.68 -3.06
C ASP A 17 7.38 6.70 -1.79
N ALA A 18 7.97 6.88 -0.60
CA ALA A 18 7.21 7.04 0.63
C ALA A 18 6.34 8.31 0.62
N PHE A 19 6.83 9.41 0.07
CA PHE A 19 6.07 10.67 -0.06
C PHE A 19 4.95 10.54 -1.09
N ILE A 20 5.21 9.85 -2.20
CA ILE A 20 4.19 9.55 -3.21
C ILE A 20 3.10 8.66 -2.59
N MET A 21 3.47 7.57 -1.91
CA MET A 21 2.52 6.69 -1.24
C MET A 21 1.68 7.46 -0.21
N ALA A 22 2.28 8.39 0.53
CA ALA A 22 1.56 9.22 1.49
C ALA A 22 0.51 10.14 0.82
N GLN A 23 0.72 10.57 -0.43
CA GLN A 23 -0.29 11.33 -1.17
C GLN A 23 -1.49 10.47 -1.54
N TYR A 24 -1.28 9.21 -1.95
CA TYR A 24 -2.36 8.26 -2.23
C TYR A 24 -3.18 7.90 -0.99
N CYS A 25 -2.59 7.98 0.21
CA CYS A 25 -3.30 7.73 1.47
C CYS A 25 -4.11 8.93 1.98
N ARG A 26 -4.46 9.90 1.11
CA ARG A 26 -5.23 11.10 1.48
C ARG A 26 -6.47 11.23 0.60
N GLY A 27 -7.50 11.90 1.15
CA GLY A 27 -8.72 12.24 0.41
C GLY A 27 -9.46 11.02 -0.14
N GLU A 28 -9.99 11.16 -1.35
CA GLU A 28 -10.81 10.15 -2.01
C GLU A 28 -10.05 8.85 -2.30
N ASN A 29 -8.78 8.93 -2.65
CA ASN A 29 -7.98 7.74 -2.91
C ASN A 29 -7.89 6.83 -1.68
N ALA A 30 -7.67 7.39 -0.49
CA ALA A 30 -7.64 6.64 0.76
C ALA A 30 -8.97 5.92 1.03
N PHE A 31 -10.08 6.59 0.74
CA PHE A 31 -11.42 6.00 0.84
C PHE A 31 -11.57 4.80 -0.12
N TRP A 32 -11.25 5.00 -1.40
CA TRP A 32 -11.38 3.93 -2.40
C TRP A 32 -10.47 2.74 -2.10
N MET A 33 -9.23 2.98 -1.69
CA MET A 33 -8.30 1.93 -1.32
C MET A 33 -8.83 1.05 -0.18
N ARG A 34 -9.33 1.68 0.90
CA ARG A 34 -9.90 0.96 2.04
C ARG A 34 -11.20 0.23 1.68
N SER A 35 -12.08 0.89 0.92
CA SER A 35 -13.35 0.31 0.48
C SER A 35 -13.13 -0.91 -0.42
N THR A 36 -12.16 -0.83 -1.35
CA THR A 36 -11.80 -1.95 -2.22
C THR A 36 -11.30 -3.15 -1.41
N VAL A 37 -10.38 -2.93 -0.47
CA VAL A 37 -9.89 -4.00 0.41
C VAL A 37 -11.03 -4.63 1.21
N ALA A 38 -11.89 -3.81 1.83
CA ALA A 38 -13.01 -4.30 2.64
C ALA A 38 -14.03 -5.08 1.78
N GLN A 39 -14.36 -4.57 0.59
CA GLN A 39 -15.28 -5.24 -0.34
C GLN A 39 -14.78 -6.64 -0.69
N TYR A 40 -13.55 -6.76 -1.15
CA TYR A 40 -13.02 -8.05 -1.60
C TYR A 40 -12.76 -9.01 -0.44
N LYS A 41 -12.38 -8.50 0.74
CA LYS A 41 -12.32 -9.33 1.94
C LYS A 41 -13.68 -9.95 2.28
N ASN A 42 -14.75 -9.16 2.23
CA ASN A 42 -16.10 -9.63 2.55
C ASN A 42 -16.69 -10.58 1.50
N MET A 43 -16.15 -10.58 0.27
CA MET A 43 -16.54 -11.51 -0.78
C MET A 43 -15.85 -12.87 -0.66
N LEU A 44 -14.73 -12.95 0.07
CA LEU A 44 -13.98 -14.18 0.20
C LEU A 44 -14.67 -15.13 1.20
N PRO A 45 -14.77 -16.43 0.87
CA PRO A 45 -15.10 -17.44 1.84
C PRO A 45 -14.12 -17.46 3.02
N ASP A 46 -14.56 -17.97 4.16
CA ASP A 46 -13.68 -18.15 5.32
C ASP A 46 -12.46 -19.00 4.96
N SER A 47 -11.33 -18.65 5.53
CA SER A 47 -10.04 -19.34 5.33
C SER A 47 -9.56 -19.41 3.89
N THR A 48 -9.89 -18.39 3.09
CA THR A 48 -9.40 -18.24 1.71
C THR A 48 -8.57 -16.97 1.53
N GLU A 49 -7.81 -16.93 0.45
CA GLU A 49 -7.01 -15.78 0.05
C GLU A 49 -7.23 -15.45 -1.43
N LEU A 50 -7.10 -14.18 -1.75
CA LEU A 50 -7.14 -13.66 -3.11
C LEU A 50 -5.87 -12.85 -3.36
N TYR A 51 -5.02 -13.33 -4.26
CA TYR A 51 -3.90 -12.57 -4.78
C TYR A 51 -4.13 -12.28 -6.27
N VAL A 52 -4.17 -11.00 -6.61
CA VAL A 52 -4.31 -10.52 -7.99
C VAL A 52 -3.25 -9.49 -8.26
N GLU A 53 -2.46 -9.68 -9.32
CA GLU A 53 -1.52 -8.70 -9.84
C GLU A 53 -1.82 -8.50 -11.34
N ILE A 54 -2.15 -7.26 -11.72
CA ILE A 54 -2.40 -6.88 -13.11
C ILE A 54 -1.05 -6.72 -13.80
N LYS A 55 -0.80 -7.54 -14.83
CA LYS A 55 0.44 -7.50 -15.61
C LYS A 55 0.13 -7.11 -17.04
N ASN A 56 0.74 -6.02 -17.51
CA ASN A 56 0.53 -5.50 -18.87
C ASN A 56 -0.96 -5.28 -19.20
N GLY A 57 -1.73 -4.78 -18.23
CA GLY A 57 -3.17 -4.56 -18.38
C GLY A 57 -4.02 -5.83 -18.39
N THR A 58 -3.41 -7.00 -18.19
CA THR A 58 -4.11 -8.29 -18.16
C THR A 58 -4.40 -8.70 -16.72
N VAL A 59 -5.63 -9.08 -16.46
CA VAL A 59 -6.08 -9.64 -15.18
C VAL A 59 -5.97 -11.17 -15.26
N PRO A 60 -5.36 -11.82 -14.27
CA PRO A 60 -5.36 -13.28 -14.22
C PRO A 60 -6.78 -13.82 -14.01
N GLN A 61 -7.01 -15.06 -14.39
CA GLN A 61 -8.23 -15.78 -14.02
C GLN A 61 -8.23 -16.06 -12.51
N SER A 62 -9.42 -16.12 -11.93
CA SER A 62 -9.61 -16.47 -10.52
C SER A 62 -10.62 -17.59 -10.39
N ASP A 63 -10.34 -18.54 -9.53
CA ASP A 63 -11.29 -19.62 -9.21
C ASP A 63 -12.31 -19.17 -8.12
N ILE A 64 -12.09 -18.02 -7.51
CA ILE A 64 -12.90 -17.48 -6.42
C ILE A 64 -13.87 -16.41 -6.91
N LEU A 65 -13.41 -15.55 -7.81
CA LEU A 65 -14.18 -14.41 -8.32
C LEU A 65 -14.69 -14.67 -9.72
N SER A 66 -15.90 -14.21 -10.01
CA SER A 66 -16.43 -14.22 -11.37
C SER A 66 -15.64 -13.31 -12.31
N GLU A 67 -15.75 -13.52 -13.62
CA GLU A 67 -15.12 -12.65 -14.62
C GLU A 67 -15.60 -11.19 -14.49
N ARG A 68 -16.86 -10.98 -14.12
CA ARG A 68 -17.42 -9.66 -13.86
C ARG A 68 -16.74 -8.99 -12.67
N ASP A 69 -16.58 -9.72 -11.56
CA ASP A 69 -15.95 -9.18 -10.35
C ASP A 69 -14.47 -8.89 -10.58
N MET A 70 -13.80 -9.71 -11.39
CA MET A 70 -12.40 -9.47 -11.78
C MET A 70 -12.25 -8.23 -12.68
N LYS A 71 -13.20 -7.95 -13.59
CA LYS A 71 -13.22 -6.71 -14.37
C LYS A 71 -13.46 -5.49 -13.49
N GLU A 72 -14.37 -5.58 -12.53
CA GLU A 72 -14.63 -4.50 -11.58
C GLU A 72 -13.44 -4.28 -10.65
N LEU A 73 -12.79 -5.32 -10.15
CA LEU A 73 -11.56 -5.21 -9.39
C LEU A 73 -10.48 -4.45 -10.15
N LYS A 74 -10.27 -4.80 -11.42
CA LYS A 74 -9.32 -4.10 -12.29
C LYS A 74 -9.64 -2.61 -12.35
N ARG A 75 -10.90 -2.26 -12.63
CA ARG A 75 -11.35 -0.87 -12.70
C ARG A 75 -11.11 -0.11 -11.39
N LEU A 76 -11.44 -0.72 -10.26
CA LEU A 76 -11.21 -0.11 -8.94
C LEU A 76 -9.72 0.12 -8.67
N LEU A 77 -8.88 -0.85 -9.00
CA LEU A 77 -7.43 -0.75 -8.79
C LEU A 77 -6.80 0.33 -9.67
N GLU A 78 -7.08 0.32 -10.98
CA GLU A 78 -6.45 1.23 -11.94
C GLU A 78 -7.00 2.65 -11.86
N ASP A 79 -8.34 2.82 -11.84
CA ASP A 79 -8.98 4.13 -11.98
C ASP A 79 -9.11 4.89 -10.65
N PHE A 80 -9.25 4.18 -9.52
CA PHE A 80 -9.53 4.81 -8.22
C PHE A 80 -8.43 4.63 -7.19
N CYS A 81 -7.75 3.49 -7.17
CA CYS A 81 -6.69 3.23 -6.19
C CYS A 81 -5.30 3.61 -6.71
N GLY A 82 -5.09 3.66 -8.03
CA GLY A 82 -3.78 3.82 -8.65
C GLY A 82 -2.83 2.67 -8.30
N CYS A 83 -3.37 1.46 -8.14
CA CYS A 83 -2.67 0.25 -7.72
C CYS A 83 -2.68 -0.80 -8.83
N ILE A 84 -1.70 -1.71 -8.79
CA ILE A 84 -1.55 -2.78 -9.78
C ILE A 84 -2.04 -4.13 -9.27
N GLY A 85 -2.53 -4.21 -8.04
CA GLY A 85 -3.03 -5.47 -7.53
C GLY A 85 -3.52 -5.41 -6.09
N ILE A 86 -3.99 -6.55 -5.63
CA ILE A 86 -4.55 -6.75 -4.29
C ILE A 86 -4.12 -8.10 -3.74
N ASP A 87 -3.91 -8.14 -2.44
CA ASP A 87 -3.63 -9.35 -1.67
C ASP A 87 -4.49 -9.30 -0.40
N VAL A 88 -5.56 -10.06 -0.42
CA VAL A 88 -6.56 -10.10 0.64
C VAL A 88 -6.74 -11.52 1.10
N ASN A 89 -6.80 -11.72 2.40
CA ASN A 89 -7.10 -13.02 2.97
C ASN A 89 -8.18 -12.90 4.06
N ASN A 90 -8.98 -13.95 4.19
CA ASN A 90 -10.07 -14.06 5.17
C ASN A 90 -9.79 -15.12 6.22
N TYR A 91 -8.52 -15.22 6.67
CA TYR A 91 -8.15 -16.06 7.81
C TYR A 91 -8.44 -15.34 9.11
N SER A 92 -8.88 -16.08 10.14
CA SER A 92 -9.21 -15.53 11.47
C SER A 92 -8.02 -14.88 12.19
N ASN A 93 -6.81 -15.29 11.86
CA ASN A 93 -5.55 -14.74 12.40
C ASN A 93 -4.94 -13.62 11.54
N SER A 94 -5.58 -13.27 10.44
CA SER A 94 -5.09 -12.19 9.58
C SER A 94 -5.33 -10.84 10.22
N SER A 95 -4.30 -10.00 10.25
CA SER A 95 -4.35 -8.66 10.82
C SER A 95 -4.45 -7.54 9.79
N TYR A 96 -4.14 -7.82 8.51
CA TYR A 96 -4.15 -6.83 7.44
C TYR A 96 -4.38 -7.46 6.06
N SER A 97 -4.73 -6.61 5.10
CA SER A 97 -4.68 -6.87 3.65
C SER A 97 -3.76 -5.89 2.96
N ARG A 98 -3.35 -6.19 1.73
CA ARG A 98 -2.44 -5.34 0.95
C ARG A 98 -3.07 -4.87 -0.36
N LEU A 99 -2.76 -3.62 -0.74
CA LEU A 99 -2.83 -3.18 -2.14
C LEU A 99 -1.41 -3.09 -2.70
N LEU A 100 -1.19 -3.69 -3.85
CA LEU A 100 0.08 -3.69 -4.56
C LEU A 100 0.15 -2.41 -5.39
N PHE A 101 1.04 -1.51 -5.00
CA PHE A 101 1.08 -0.15 -5.57
C PHE A 101 1.92 -0.08 -6.83
N ARG A 102 3.18 -0.49 -6.74
CA ARG A 102 4.14 -0.35 -7.83
C ARG A 102 5.23 -1.40 -7.72
N ARG A 103 5.58 -1.98 -8.86
CA ARG A 103 6.75 -2.86 -8.97
C ARG A 103 7.94 -2.10 -9.54
N ILE A 104 9.08 -2.16 -8.88
CA ILE A 104 10.36 -1.60 -9.35
C ILE A 104 11.41 -2.71 -9.31
N GLY A 105 11.84 -3.16 -10.47
CA GLY A 105 12.70 -4.33 -10.57
C GLY A 105 12.04 -5.56 -9.95
N MET A 106 12.69 -6.15 -8.95
CA MET A 106 12.16 -7.29 -8.19
C MET A 106 11.39 -6.88 -6.92
N GLY A 107 11.42 -5.60 -6.56
CA GLY A 107 10.70 -5.07 -5.40
C GLY A 107 9.27 -4.67 -5.71
N MET A 108 8.41 -4.77 -4.71
CA MET A 108 7.01 -4.35 -4.73
C MET A 108 6.76 -3.36 -3.61
N TYR A 109 6.28 -2.18 -3.97
CA TYR A 109 5.70 -1.24 -3.01
C TYR A 109 4.24 -1.61 -2.78
N SER A 110 3.83 -1.71 -1.53
CA SER A 110 2.46 -2.03 -1.17
C SER A 110 1.98 -1.25 0.05
N PHE A 111 0.67 -1.07 0.13
CA PHE A 111 -0.02 -0.55 1.31
C PHE A 111 -0.58 -1.73 2.09
N ARG A 112 -0.26 -1.83 3.40
CA ARG A 112 -0.94 -2.72 4.33
C ARG A 112 -2.04 -1.94 5.02
N PHE A 113 -3.25 -2.45 4.96
CA PHE A 113 -4.40 -1.91 5.69
C PHE A 113 -4.75 -2.85 6.83
N TYR A 114 -4.50 -2.42 8.04
CA TYR A 114 -4.80 -3.18 9.25
C TYR A 114 -6.29 -3.10 9.58
N TYR A 115 -6.85 -4.23 10.02
CA TYR A 115 -8.27 -4.33 10.38
C TYR A 115 -8.59 -3.70 11.73
N HIS A 116 -7.59 -3.61 12.60
CA HIS A 116 -7.67 -2.96 13.90
C HIS A 116 -6.55 -1.92 14.03
N PRO A 117 -6.81 -0.80 14.74
CA PRO A 117 -5.77 0.19 14.98
C PRO A 117 -4.55 -0.42 15.68
N LEU A 118 -3.37 -0.09 15.20
CA LEU A 118 -2.10 -0.49 15.79
C LEU A 118 -1.84 0.29 17.08
N SER A 119 -1.46 -0.40 18.15
CA SER A 119 -0.94 0.25 19.35
C SER A 119 0.38 0.97 19.06
N LEU A 120 0.79 1.91 19.92
CA LEU A 120 2.07 2.61 19.77
C LEU A 120 3.25 1.62 19.76
N GLU A 121 3.22 0.61 20.62
CA GLU A 121 4.25 -0.44 20.67
C GLU A 121 4.33 -1.21 19.34
N GLN A 122 3.18 -1.55 18.76
CA GLN A 122 3.13 -2.21 17.44
C GLN A 122 3.66 -1.29 16.34
N GLN A 123 3.33 0.00 16.36
CA GLN A 123 3.84 0.99 15.41
C GLN A 123 5.36 1.11 15.50
N ASP A 124 5.91 1.18 16.70
CA ASP A 124 7.36 1.26 16.93
C ASP A 124 8.06 -0.03 16.46
N SER A 125 7.49 -1.20 16.79
CA SER A 125 7.99 -2.49 16.32
C SER A 125 7.97 -2.63 14.79
N LEU A 126 6.95 -2.09 14.11
CA LEU A 126 6.87 -2.10 12.66
C LEU A 126 7.87 -1.10 12.05
N ASN A 127 8.01 0.09 12.63
CA ASN A 127 8.98 1.08 12.17
C ASN A 127 10.44 0.67 12.40
N SER A 128 10.73 -0.25 13.31
CA SER A 128 12.08 -0.80 13.49
C SER A 128 12.51 -1.72 12.34
N LYS A 129 11.57 -2.24 11.53
CA LYS A 129 11.86 -3.09 10.38
C LYS A 129 12.23 -2.23 9.17
N GLU A 130 13.35 -2.50 8.53
CA GLU A 130 13.91 -1.70 7.43
C GLU A 130 12.96 -1.51 6.24
N ASN A 131 12.11 -2.49 5.99
CA ASN A 131 11.19 -2.52 4.85
C ASN A 131 9.80 -1.91 5.11
N LEU A 132 9.53 -1.43 6.31
CA LEU A 132 8.20 -0.92 6.70
C LEU A 132 8.27 0.54 7.16
N ILE A 133 7.21 1.29 6.85
CA ILE A 133 6.96 2.65 7.34
C ILE A 133 5.52 2.71 7.84
N VAL A 134 5.33 2.99 9.12
CA VAL A 134 4.00 3.27 9.67
C VAL A 134 3.58 4.67 9.25
N PHE A 135 2.51 4.75 8.46
CA PHE A 135 1.94 6.02 8.02
C PHE A 135 0.92 6.57 9.03
N ASN A 136 0.08 5.68 9.55
CA ASN A 136 -0.84 5.96 10.67
C ASN A 136 -1.18 4.63 11.39
N ASP A 137 -2.10 4.69 12.35
CA ASP A 137 -2.48 3.55 13.18
C ASP A 137 -3.11 2.36 12.43
N SER A 138 -3.44 2.52 11.18
CA SER A 138 -4.10 1.48 10.38
C SER A 138 -3.52 1.29 8.98
N THR A 139 -2.48 2.06 8.62
CA THR A 139 -1.84 1.97 7.30
C THR A 139 -0.32 1.95 7.44
N VAL A 140 0.30 0.95 6.82
CA VAL A 140 1.74 0.77 6.78
C VAL A 140 2.20 0.62 5.33
N PHE A 141 3.25 1.34 4.95
CA PHE A 141 3.90 1.16 3.67
C PHE A 141 4.91 0.03 3.77
N GLU A 142 4.96 -0.80 2.75
CA GLU A 142 5.87 -1.93 2.65
C GLU A 142 6.66 -1.88 1.36
N TYR A 143 7.95 -2.20 1.44
CA TYR A 143 8.77 -2.51 0.28
C TYR A 143 9.39 -3.89 0.44
N GLY A 144 9.17 -4.77 -0.53
CA GLY A 144 9.69 -6.12 -0.46
C GLY A 144 9.53 -6.89 -1.75
N SER A 145 10.13 -8.08 -1.79
CA SER A 145 9.91 -9.01 -2.89
C SER A 145 9.61 -10.39 -2.32
N GLY A 146 8.56 -11.04 -2.85
CA GLY A 146 8.17 -12.37 -2.40
C GLY A 146 9.30 -13.42 -2.52
N ALA A 147 10.18 -13.30 -3.54
CA ALA A 147 11.25 -14.25 -3.80
C ALA A 147 12.56 -13.94 -3.06
N PHE A 148 12.82 -12.68 -2.72
CA PHE A 148 14.10 -12.21 -2.16
C PHE A 148 13.98 -11.68 -0.73
N GLY A 149 12.80 -11.81 -0.13
CA GLY A 149 12.55 -11.36 1.24
C GLY A 149 12.35 -9.85 1.36
N SER A 150 12.61 -9.32 2.55
CA SER A 150 12.52 -7.90 2.84
C SER A 150 13.64 -7.12 2.16
N LEU A 151 13.31 -5.96 1.65
CA LEU A 151 14.25 -4.99 1.06
C LEU A 151 14.13 -3.68 1.83
N ASP A 152 15.26 -2.99 2.03
CA ASP A 152 15.27 -1.70 2.74
C ASP A 152 14.38 -0.69 2.01
N PHE A 153 13.46 -0.07 2.74
CA PHE A 153 12.55 0.92 2.15
C PHE A 153 13.33 2.20 1.80
N PRO A 154 13.46 2.51 0.50
CA PRO A 154 14.29 3.65 0.08
C PRO A 154 13.75 4.97 0.63
N GLY A 155 14.63 5.79 1.23
CA GLY A 155 14.27 7.10 1.77
C GLY A 155 13.44 7.08 3.05
N LYS A 156 13.35 5.93 3.73
CA LYS A 156 12.59 5.76 4.98
C LYS A 156 12.99 6.78 6.06
N GLU A 157 14.27 6.92 6.33
CA GLU A 157 14.77 7.82 7.38
C GLU A 157 14.35 9.27 7.11
N GLU A 158 14.55 9.74 5.86
CA GLU A 158 14.14 11.08 5.44
C GLU A 158 12.63 11.30 5.60
N PHE A 159 11.83 10.29 5.26
CA PHE A 159 10.37 10.37 5.41
C PHE A 159 9.96 10.46 6.88
N LEU A 160 10.51 9.61 7.74
CA LEU A 160 10.21 9.59 9.16
C LEU A 160 10.64 10.87 9.87
N GLU A 161 11.80 11.41 9.55
CA GLU A 161 12.30 12.67 10.10
C GLU A 161 11.37 13.84 9.75
N LYS A 162 11.01 13.99 8.46
CA LYS A 162 10.08 15.04 8.02
C LYS A 162 8.68 14.89 8.62
N SER A 163 8.22 13.66 8.80
CA SER A 163 6.92 13.38 9.41
C SER A 163 6.88 13.75 10.90
N LYS A 164 7.96 13.50 11.65
CA LYS A 164 8.09 13.92 13.04
C LYS A 164 8.09 15.45 13.18
N CYS A 165 8.90 16.14 12.37
CA CYS A 165 8.96 17.60 12.35
C CYS A 165 7.58 18.22 12.07
N HIS A 166 6.82 17.68 11.14
CA HIS A 166 5.47 18.16 10.84
C HIS A 166 4.50 17.99 12.01
N THR A 167 4.56 16.87 12.71
CA THR A 167 3.72 16.58 13.89
C THR A 167 4.05 17.51 15.06
N GLU A 168 5.31 17.84 15.28
CA GLU A 168 5.75 18.78 16.33
C GLU A 168 5.28 20.20 16.06
N ILE A 169 5.35 20.66 14.80
CA ILE A 169 4.85 21.98 14.39
C ILE A 169 3.35 22.11 14.63
N ILE A 170 2.57 21.07 14.32
CA ILE A 170 1.11 21.07 14.54
C ILE A 170 0.81 21.10 16.04
N LYS A 171 1.52 20.31 16.85
CA LYS A 171 1.35 20.30 18.31
C LYS A 171 1.75 21.63 18.95
N ALA A 172 2.76 22.32 18.44
CA ALA A 172 3.15 23.64 18.91
C ALA A 172 2.06 24.69 18.59
N LYS A 173 1.57 24.72 17.34
CA LYS A 173 0.50 25.64 16.91
C LYS A 173 -0.86 25.40 17.61
N GLY A 174 -1.17 24.16 17.99
CA GLY A 174 -2.41 23.84 18.71
C GLY A 174 -2.37 24.13 20.20
N ARG A 175 -1.22 24.54 20.76
CA ARG A 175 -1.11 24.98 22.16
C ARG A 175 -1.26 26.50 22.33
N ASP A 176 -1.32 27.24 21.25
CA ASP A 176 -1.46 28.70 21.25
C ASP A 176 -2.91 29.14 20.94
N LEU A 177 -3.87 28.21 20.99
CA LEU A 177 -5.32 28.42 20.87
C LEU A 177 -6.00 27.98 22.16
#